data_c745f7df8ea9c79ef7a5de5c52b8bcbc
#
_entry.id   c745f7df8ea9c79ef7a5de5c52b8bcbc
#
_cell.length_a   1.000
_cell.length_b   1.000
_cell.length_c   1.000
_cell.angle_alpha   90.00
_cell.angle_beta   90.00
_cell.angle_gamma   90.00
#
_symmetry.space_group_name_H-M   'P 1'
#
loop_
_entity.id
_entity.type
_entity.pdbx_description
1 polymer ?
#
loop_
_entity_poly.entity_id
_entity_poly.type
_entity_poly.pdbx_seq_one_letter_code
_entity_poly.pdbx_strand_id
1 'polypeptide(L)'
;MNCLQKSLILALSAASPFVFQTPAGAQSYAAPPFHQEGRWHSVALKLLLDAGIQAYQQGDYTQALSLFRQAAARGHGKAPRYIGLCYEKGLGVAQDLQEAVEWYRKAAAKGDITGAYLLARCYEKGNGVSQDLALAHKYYQQSAQRGDIIAAPAMTALGRLAEQGVGEPKDPAKAKTWYAKADAAGYAPAHEALTKLLGHEPKVHTPRVLTERVSAGSSRDLADGVTRLDVTHIWKPVRTIDFSSKHNVLIQNPDGTTVPMDQPWFASAQIAPGTWQIRSDGDYCYLLEGESLAVMIDCGYGAGNIRQYAQTLTAKPVQYVINTHYHFDHTANDAYFDAAFMTPESVEYATIPYASFQGITFPRDYPVIAVQNGYKLDLGNRELDILTLPHANHTLGGLMVLDPSRKILFTGDEFLGNDKIDLHISLEDFAANMERIGAVRSQFDVMYGGPGKKDASVFDACAAAARAGLDPDLKTGPSSSTGFKPQPAAPAQGTMVYRRGSVRPGDGTFNAPESVIQGIRRSFTVNGFQVNFTEPEKK
;
A
#
# COMPACT_ATOMS: atom_id res chain seq x y z
N MET A 1 14.86 -18.62 -9.91
CA MET A 1 13.59 -19.33 -10.24
C MET A 1 13.72 -20.78 -9.80
N ASN A 2 12.91 -21.20 -8.84
CA ASN A 2 12.91 -22.58 -8.38
C ASN A 2 12.30 -23.53 -9.43
N CYS A 3 12.74 -24.79 -9.41
CA CYS A 3 12.32 -25.85 -10.35
C CYS A 3 10.79 -26.01 -10.46
N LEU A 4 10.06 -25.76 -9.38
CA LEU A 4 8.59 -25.77 -9.32
C LEU A 4 7.93 -24.63 -10.13
N GLN A 5 8.52 -23.45 -10.18
CA GLN A 5 8.02 -22.36 -11.03
C GLN A 5 8.27 -22.64 -12.52
N LYS A 6 9.41 -23.26 -12.85
CA LYS A 6 9.68 -23.69 -14.25
C LYS A 6 8.74 -24.81 -14.66
N SER A 7 8.45 -25.76 -13.79
CA SER A 7 7.52 -26.86 -14.07
C SER A 7 6.07 -26.39 -14.22
N LEU A 8 5.63 -25.38 -13.44
CA LEU A 8 4.30 -24.81 -13.55
C LEU A 8 4.14 -23.97 -14.84
N ILE A 9 5.18 -23.23 -15.22
CA ILE A 9 5.19 -22.46 -16.47
C ILE A 9 5.21 -23.38 -17.69
N LEU A 10 5.96 -24.49 -17.65
CA LEU A 10 5.98 -25.50 -18.71
C LEU A 10 4.65 -26.28 -18.80
N ALA A 11 4.02 -26.61 -17.69
CA ALA A 11 2.71 -27.28 -17.65
C ALA A 11 1.59 -26.39 -18.23
N LEU A 12 1.70 -25.06 -18.06
CA LEU A 12 0.73 -24.11 -18.60
C LEU A 12 0.95 -23.77 -20.08
N SER A 13 2.13 -24.04 -20.65
CA SER A 13 2.42 -23.83 -22.07
C SER A 13 1.99 -25.00 -22.96
N ALA A 14 1.69 -26.18 -22.40
CA ALA A 14 1.43 -27.44 -23.13
C ALA A 14 -0.04 -27.93 -23.05
N ALA A 15 -1.02 -27.05 -22.77
CA ALA A 15 -2.42 -27.44 -22.71
C ALA A 15 -3.03 -27.61 -24.10
N SER A 16 -2.75 -28.75 -24.72
CA SER A 16 -3.66 -29.42 -25.67
C SER A 16 -4.75 -30.16 -24.87
N PRO A 17 -5.97 -30.31 -25.39
CA PRO A 17 -7.06 -30.93 -24.64
C PRO A 17 -6.76 -32.42 -24.40
N PHE A 18 -6.42 -32.73 -23.14
CA PHE A 18 -6.35 -34.14 -22.73
C PHE A 18 -7.76 -34.65 -22.43
N VAL A 19 -8.21 -35.60 -23.21
CA VAL A 19 -9.38 -36.43 -22.90
C VAL A 19 -8.93 -37.45 -21.87
N PHE A 20 -9.43 -37.30 -20.64
CA PHE A 20 -9.28 -38.33 -19.59
C PHE A 20 -10.24 -39.49 -19.86
N GLN A 21 -9.71 -40.66 -20.18
CA GLN A 21 -10.47 -41.92 -20.08
C GLN A 21 -10.56 -42.30 -18.60
N THR A 22 -11.79 -42.38 -18.07
CA THR A 22 -12.07 -42.85 -16.72
C THR A 22 -12.05 -44.38 -16.67
N PRO A 23 -11.46 -45.03 -15.62
CA PRO A 23 -11.63 -46.45 -15.40
C PRO A 23 -13.10 -46.74 -14.98
N ALA A 24 -13.65 -47.81 -15.54
CA ALA A 24 -14.99 -48.26 -15.22
C ALA A 24 -15.08 -48.68 -13.74
N GLY A 25 -15.95 -48.06 -12.95
CA GLY A 25 -16.26 -48.47 -11.59
C GLY A 25 -16.41 -47.38 -10.52
N ALA A 26 -16.31 -46.12 -10.84
CA ALA A 26 -16.50 -45.03 -9.86
C ALA A 26 -17.95 -44.53 -9.84
N GLN A 27 -18.57 -44.57 -8.67
CA GLN A 27 -19.89 -43.98 -8.40
C GLN A 27 -19.85 -42.48 -8.73
N SER A 28 -20.87 -41.98 -9.43
CA SER A 28 -21.04 -40.60 -9.82
C SER A 28 -21.25 -39.72 -8.61
N TYR A 29 -20.20 -39.03 -8.17
CA TYR A 29 -20.35 -37.81 -7.40
C TYR A 29 -20.66 -36.66 -8.35
N ALA A 30 -21.79 -35.99 -8.15
CA ALA A 30 -22.14 -34.78 -8.89
C ALA A 30 -21.03 -33.75 -8.69
N ALA A 31 -20.48 -33.22 -9.80
CA ALA A 31 -19.51 -32.17 -9.78
C ALA A 31 -20.07 -30.92 -9.09
N PRO A 32 -19.33 -30.28 -8.21
CA PRO A 32 -19.77 -28.99 -7.64
C PRO A 32 -19.86 -27.92 -8.73
N PRO A 33 -20.76 -26.93 -8.57
CA PRO A 33 -21.08 -26.00 -9.64
C PRO A 33 -19.90 -25.11 -10.06
N PHE A 34 -19.92 -24.70 -11.30
CA PHE A 34 -18.98 -23.99 -12.17
C PHE A 34 -18.14 -22.80 -11.60
N HIS A 35 -18.20 -22.49 -10.31
CA HIS A 35 -17.48 -21.34 -9.72
C HIS A 35 -15.98 -21.58 -9.41
N GLN A 36 -15.49 -22.81 -9.43
CA GLN A 36 -14.08 -23.10 -9.10
C GLN A 36 -13.11 -22.85 -10.29
N GLU A 37 -13.53 -23.11 -11.52
CA GLU A 37 -12.65 -22.92 -12.68
C GLU A 37 -12.27 -21.44 -12.91
N GLY A 38 -13.17 -20.52 -12.69
CA GLY A 38 -12.91 -19.07 -12.80
C GLY A 38 -11.88 -18.55 -11.79
N ARG A 39 -11.83 -19.14 -10.61
CA ARG A 39 -10.93 -18.73 -9.52
C ARG A 39 -9.47 -19.15 -9.81
N TRP A 40 -9.24 -20.39 -10.25
CA TRP A 40 -7.92 -20.87 -10.64
C TRP A 40 -7.38 -20.14 -11.87
N HIS A 41 -8.26 -19.76 -12.79
CA HIS A 41 -7.89 -18.98 -13.96
C HIS A 41 -7.35 -17.59 -13.58
N SER A 42 -7.99 -16.89 -12.64
CA SER A 42 -7.55 -15.57 -12.20
C SER A 42 -6.22 -15.59 -11.44
N VAL A 43 -6.00 -16.60 -10.58
CA VAL A 43 -4.72 -16.79 -9.86
C VAL A 43 -3.58 -17.08 -10.84
N ALA A 44 -3.80 -17.98 -11.80
CA ALA A 44 -2.78 -18.29 -12.81
C ALA A 44 -2.42 -17.07 -13.68
N LEU A 45 -3.41 -16.25 -14.01
CA LEU A 45 -3.20 -14.99 -14.75
C LEU A 45 -2.35 -13.99 -13.97
N LYS A 46 -2.62 -13.84 -12.68
CA LYS A 46 -1.85 -12.98 -11.80
C LYS A 46 -0.40 -13.44 -11.69
N LEU A 47 -0.17 -14.73 -11.44
CA LEU A 47 1.18 -15.31 -11.34
C LEU A 47 2.00 -15.08 -12.61
N LEU A 48 1.38 -15.18 -13.80
CA LEU A 48 2.05 -14.88 -15.07
C LEU A 48 2.45 -13.41 -15.18
N LEU A 49 1.57 -12.49 -14.77
CA LEU A 49 1.89 -11.07 -14.79
C LEU A 49 3.02 -10.75 -13.83
N ASP A 50 2.93 -11.24 -12.58
CA ASP A 50 3.92 -10.97 -11.53
C ASP A 50 5.31 -11.52 -11.93
N ALA A 51 5.36 -12.75 -12.47
CA ALA A 51 6.60 -13.32 -13.00
C ALA A 51 7.16 -12.48 -14.17
N GLY A 52 6.29 -11.96 -15.03
CA GLY A 52 6.67 -11.06 -16.11
C GLY A 52 7.25 -9.74 -15.60
N ILE A 53 6.63 -9.14 -14.56
CA ILE A 53 7.12 -7.91 -13.92
C ILE A 53 8.49 -8.18 -13.27
N GLN A 54 8.65 -9.29 -12.57
CA GLN A 54 9.93 -9.67 -11.97
C GLN A 54 11.04 -9.82 -13.01
N ALA A 55 10.77 -10.53 -14.10
CA ALA A 55 11.73 -10.67 -15.20
C ALA A 55 12.08 -9.30 -15.81
N TYR A 56 11.09 -8.43 -15.99
CA TYR A 56 11.28 -7.06 -16.49
C TYR A 56 12.19 -6.23 -15.56
N GLN A 57 12.00 -6.31 -14.26
CA GLN A 57 12.84 -5.62 -13.26
C GLN A 57 14.28 -6.15 -13.22
N GLN A 58 14.45 -7.44 -13.48
CA GLN A 58 15.77 -8.10 -13.58
C GLN A 58 16.47 -7.87 -14.92
N GLY A 59 15.84 -7.17 -15.87
CA GLY A 59 16.39 -6.90 -17.20
C GLY A 59 16.25 -8.06 -18.19
N ASP A 60 15.62 -9.17 -17.80
CA ASP A 60 15.31 -10.26 -18.73
C ASP A 60 14.03 -9.94 -19.52
N TYR A 61 14.15 -8.98 -20.43
CA TYR A 61 13.02 -8.46 -21.19
C TYR A 61 12.43 -9.49 -22.15
N THR A 62 13.22 -10.45 -22.62
CA THR A 62 12.74 -11.52 -23.49
C THR A 62 11.79 -12.44 -22.74
N GLN A 63 12.17 -12.87 -21.55
CA GLN A 63 11.32 -13.67 -20.68
C GLN A 63 10.09 -12.85 -20.23
N ALA A 64 10.29 -11.60 -19.83
CA ALA A 64 9.21 -10.71 -19.43
C ALA A 64 8.13 -10.58 -20.52
N LEU A 65 8.53 -10.28 -21.75
CA LEU A 65 7.62 -10.15 -22.88
C LEU A 65 6.85 -11.44 -23.17
N SER A 66 7.53 -12.60 -23.08
CA SER A 66 6.88 -13.90 -23.23
C SER A 66 5.79 -14.12 -22.18
N LEU A 67 6.07 -13.81 -20.92
CA LEU A 67 5.12 -13.96 -19.82
C LEU A 67 3.96 -12.96 -19.92
N PHE A 68 4.22 -11.71 -20.32
CA PHE A 68 3.17 -10.73 -20.57
C PHE A 68 2.23 -11.15 -21.71
N ARG A 69 2.77 -11.70 -22.79
CA ARG A 69 1.96 -12.24 -23.90
C ARG A 69 1.09 -13.40 -23.45
N GLN A 70 1.62 -14.31 -22.63
CA GLN A 70 0.84 -15.41 -22.07
C GLN A 70 -0.28 -14.91 -21.16
N ALA A 71 -0.01 -13.92 -20.30
CA ALA A 71 -1.01 -13.30 -19.45
C ALA A 71 -2.10 -12.58 -20.26
N ALA A 72 -1.70 -11.83 -21.29
CA ALA A 72 -2.61 -11.11 -22.19
C ALA A 72 -3.52 -12.05 -23.00
N ALA A 73 -2.95 -13.13 -23.53
CA ALA A 73 -3.69 -14.16 -24.29
C ALA A 73 -4.75 -14.86 -23.44
N ARG A 74 -4.50 -14.98 -22.13
CA ARG A 74 -5.46 -15.53 -21.16
C ARG A 74 -6.40 -14.49 -20.57
N GLY A 75 -6.37 -13.25 -21.05
CA GLY A 75 -7.33 -12.21 -20.70
C GLY A 75 -6.92 -11.23 -19.60
N HIS A 76 -5.68 -11.27 -19.07
CA HIS A 76 -5.24 -10.36 -18.03
C HIS A 76 -5.30 -8.89 -18.46
N GLY A 77 -6.06 -8.05 -17.74
CA GLY A 77 -6.34 -6.65 -18.14
C GLY A 77 -5.11 -5.74 -18.23
N LYS A 78 -4.14 -5.90 -17.32
CA LYS A 78 -2.93 -5.06 -17.26
C LYS A 78 -1.77 -5.55 -18.14
N ALA A 79 -1.76 -6.82 -18.55
CA ALA A 79 -0.66 -7.38 -19.33
C ALA A 79 -0.43 -6.66 -20.67
N PRO A 80 -1.45 -6.24 -21.42
CA PRO A 80 -1.26 -5.49 -22.66
C PRO A 80 -0.42 -4.22 -22.49
N ARG A 81 -0.56 -3.50 -21.38
CA ARG A 81 0.24 -2.31 -21.08
C ARG A 81 1.74 -2.61 -21.07
N TYR A 82 2.15 -3.69 -20.41
CA TYR A 82 3.56 -4.08 -20.32
C TYR A 82 4.13 -4.52 -21.66
N ILE A 83 3.32 -5.17 -22.49
CA ILE A 83 3.71 -5.52 -23.87
C ILE A 83 3.93 -4.22 -24.67
N GLY A 84 3.01 -3.27 -24.57
CA GLY A 84 3.15 -1.95 -25.18
C GLY A 84 4.43 -1.23 -24.76
N LEU A 85 4.79 -1.26 -23.46
CA LEU A 85 6.04 -0.70 -22.95
C LEU A 85 7.28 -1.39 -23.53
N CYS A 86 7.23 -2.72 -23.73
CA CYS A 86 8.32 -3.44 -24.37
C CYS A 86 8.52 -3.00 -25.82
N TYR A 87 7.46 -2.83 -26.59
CA TYR A 87 7.53 -2.33 -27.97
C TYR A 87 7.93 -0.85 -28.03
N GLU A 88 7.39 0.01 -27.13
CA GLU A 88 7.75 1.43 -27.07
C GLU A 88 9.25 1.63 -26.84
N LYS A 89 9.86 0.79 -26.01
CA LYS A 89 11.26 0.93 -25.59
C LYS A 89 12.23 -0.02 -26.30
N GLY A 90 11.76 -0.96 -27.10
CA GLY A 90 12.59 -1.99 -27.73
C GLY A 90 13.16 -3.00 -26.72
N LEU A 91 12.39 -3.37 -25.68
CA LEU A 91 12.82 -4.26 -24.60
C LEU A 91 12.39 -5.70 -24.88
N GLY A 92 13.34 -6.58 -25.17
CA GLY A 92 13.09 -7.98 -25.56
C GLY A 92 12.45 -8.16 -26.94
N VAL A 93 12.30 -7.07 -27.70
CA VAL A 93 11.74 -7.01 -29.05
C VAL A 93 12.26 -5.75 -29.74
N ALA A 94 12.29 -5.71 -31.06
CA ALA A 94 12.60 -4.49 -31.80
C ALA A 94 11.57 -3.40 -31.48
N GLN A 95 12.04 -2.16 -31.34
CA GLN A 95 11.16 -1.01 -31.08
C GLN A 95 10.14 -0.87 -32.22
N ASP A 96 8.87 -0.78 -31.86
CA ASP A 96 7.76 -0.54 -32.77
C ASP A 96 6.68 0.29 -32.06
N LEU A 97 6.63 1.58 -32.39
CA LEU A 97 5.68 2.51 -31.77
C LEU A 97 4.24 2.27 -32.22
N GLN A 98 4.03 1.76 -33.42
CA GLN A 98 2.68 1.44 -33.90
C GLN A 98 2.11 0.25 -33.14
N GLU A 99 2.91 -0.80 -32.99
CA GLU A 99 2.53 -1.98 -32.21
C GLU A 99 2.32 -1.61 -30.73
N ALA A 100 3.15 -0.72 -30.16
CA ALA A 100 2.96 -0.22 -28.80
C ALA A 100 1.59 0.44 -28.62
N VAL A 101 1.16 1.28 -29.57
CA VAL A 101 -0.17 1.93 -29.56
C VAL A 101 -1.29 0.90 -29.57
N GLU A 102 -1.19 -0.14 -30.40
CA GLU A 102 -2.20 -1.19 -30.45
C GLU A 102 -2.35 -1.92 -29.10
N TRP A 103 -1.22 -2.17 -28.43
CA TRP A 103 -1.24 -2.80 -27.12
C TRP A 103 -1.78 -1.87 -26.03
N TYR A 104 -1.47 -0.57 -26.06
CA TYR A 104 -2.05 0.41 -25.15
C TYR A 104 -3.57 0.55 -25.37
N ARG A 105 -4.03 0.50 -26.62
CA ARG A 105 -5.47 0.49 -26.94
C ARG A 105 -6.18 -0.72 -26.35
N LYS A 106 -5.57 -1.91 -26.44
CA LYS A 106 -6.09 -3.13 -25.80
C LYS A 106 -6.14 -2.99 -24.28
N ALA A 107 -5.12 -2.36 -23.65
CA ALA A 107 -5.10 -2.12 -22.22
C ALA A 107 -6.21 -1.15 -21.79
N ALA A 108 -6.33 -0.01 -22.48
CA ALA A 108 -7.36 1.00 -22.20
C ALA A 108 -8.78 0.45 -22.36
N ALA A 109 -9.02 -0.38 -23.40
CA ALA A 109 -10.30 -1.05 -23.63
C ALA A 109 -10.66 -2.05 -22.51
N LYS A 110 -9.66 -2.61 -21.83
CA LYS A 110 -9.83 -3.48 -20.65
C LYS A 110 -9.94 -2.70 -19.33
N GLY A 111 -9.99 -1.37 -19.37
CA GLY A 111 -10.09 -0.52 -18.19
C GLY A 111 -8.77 -0.27 -17.45
N ASP A 112 -7.62 -0.60 -18.06
CA ASP A 112 -6.33 -0.24 -17.47
C ASP A 112 -6.07 1.27 -17.63
N ILE A 113 -6.19 2.00 -16.53
CA ILE A 113 -6.04 3.47 -16.52
C ILE A 113 -4.63 3.92 -16.90
N THR A 114 -3.59 3.15 -16.54
CA THR A 114 -2.22 3.44 -16.95
C THR A 114 -2.05 3.20 -18.45
N GLY A 115 -2.67 2.16 -19.00
CA GLY A 115 -2.71 1.92 -20.45
C GLY A 115 -3.43 3.05 -21.18
N ALA A 116 -4.54 3.55 -20.63
CA ALA A 116 -5.24 4.73 -21.18
C ALA A 116 -4.34 5.99 -21.15
N TYR A 117 -3.62 6.24 -20.07
CA TYR A 117 -2.64 7.32 -19.98
C TYR A 117 -1.53 7.22 -21.04
N LEU A 118 -0.96 6.04 -21.21
CA LEU A 118 0.10 5.81 -22.21
C LEU A 118 -0.43 6.00 -23.64
N LEU A 119 -1.64 5.53 -23.90
CA LEU A 119 -2.32 5.75 -25.18
C LEU A 119 -2.58 7.23 -25.45
N ALA A 120 -3.03 7.97 -24.42
CA ALA A 120 -3.23 9.42 -24.50
C ALA A 120 -1.94 10.15 -24.90
N ARG A 121 -0.81 9.76 -24.29
CA ARG A 121 0.52 10.31 -24.65
C ARG A 121 0.90 10.04 -26.10
N CYS A 122 0.55 8.86 -26.62
CA CYS A 122 0.81 8.55 -28.02
C CYS A 122 0.02 9.45 -28.95
N TYR A 123 -1.27 9.66 -28.69
CA TYR A 123 -2.11 10.58 -29.47
C TYR A 123 -1.66 12.05 -29.30
N GLU A 124 -1.27 12.47 -28.11
CA GLU A 124 -0.77 13.83 -27.87
C GLU A 124 0.48 14.14 -28.69
N LYS A 125 1.41 13.19 -28.80
CA LYS A 125 2.72 13.39 -29.41
C LYS A 125 2.79 12.91 -30.88
N GLY A 126 1.81 12.16 -31.35
CA GLY A 126 1.87 11.50 -32.66
C GLY A 126 2.86 10.32 -32.68
N ASN A 127 3.14 9.71 -31.53
CA ASN A 127 4.09 8.59 -31.43
C ASN A 127 3.41 7.27 -31.81
N GLY A 128 3.78 6.70 -32.95
CA GLY A 128 3.20 5.45 -33.48
C GLY A 128 1.76 5.59 -33.99
N VAL A 129 1.21 6.77 -33.98
CA VAL A 129 -0.14 7.12 -34.44
C VAL A 129 -0.17 8.59 -34.86
N SER A 130 -1.07 8.98 -35.76
CA SER A 130 -1.26 10.39 -36.08
C SER A 130 -1.69 11.16 -34.82
N GLN A 131 -1.13 12.35 -34.64
CA GLN A 131 -1.50 13.21 -33.53
C GLN A 131 -3.01 13.50 -33.55
N ASP A 132 -3.65 13.31 -32.40
CA ASP A 132 -5.07 13.60 -32.19
C ASP A 132 -5.28 14.08 -30.74
N LEU A 133 -5.40 15.40 -30.59
CA LEU A 133 -5.52 16.02 -29.28
C LEU A 133 -6.88 15.74 -28.62
N ALA A 134 -7.94 15.50 -29.41
CA ALA A 134 -9.24 15.15 -28.87
C ALA A 134 -9.23 13.74 -28.29
N LEU A 135 -8.61 12.78 -28.98
CA LEU A 135 -8.42 11.43 -28.45
C LEU A 135 -7.45 11.44 -27.25
N ALA A 136 -6.38 12.22 -27.30
CA ALA A 136 -5.48 12.37 -26.15
C ALA A 136 -6.25 12.85 -24.91
N HIS A 137 -7.05 13.91 -25.04
CA HIS A 137 -7.88 14.44 -23.96
C HIS A 137 -8.87 13.39 -23.43
N LYS A 138 -9.56 12.68 -24.31
CA LYS A 138 -10.50 11.59 -23.94
C LYS A 138 -9.83 10.52 -23.10
N TYR A 139 -8.65 10.03 -23.52
CA TYR A 139 -7.95 8.95 -22.81
C TYR A 139 -7.28 9.44 -21.52
N TYR A 140 -6.83 10.69 -21.46
CA TYR A 140 -6.42 11.30 -20.20
C TYR A 140 -7.58 11.40 -19.21
N GLN A 141 -8.77 11.82 -19.68
CA GLN A 141 -9.97 11.84 -18.83
C GLN A 141 -10.34 10.45 -18.33
N GLN A 142 -10.31 9.44 -19.20
CA GLN A 142 -10.55 8.04 -18.80
C GLN A 142 -9.60 7.60 -17.70
N SER A 143 -8.31 7.93 -17.82
CA SER A 143 -7.33 7.62 -16.79
C SER A 143 -7.55 8.42 -15.50
N ALA A 144 -7.87 9.71 -15.62
CA ALA A 144 -8.07 10.63 -14.50
C ALA A 144 -9.32 10.32 -13.64
N GLN A 145 -10.30 9.56 -14.18
CA GLN A 145 -11.54 9.22 -13.47
C GLN A 145 -11.31 8.50 -12.15
N ARG A 146 -10.22 7.77 -12.02
CA ARG A 146 -9.90 7.09 -10.79
C ARG A 146 -9.53 8.05 -9.64
N GLY A 147 -8.91 9.20 -9.95
CA GLY A 147 -8.67 10.28 -9.01
C GLY A 147 -7.54 10.07 -7.99
N ASP A 148 -6.84 8.94 -8.03
CA ASP A 148 -5.76 8.57 -7.11
C ASP A 148 -4.36 8.89 -7.68
N ILE A 149 -3.32 8.53 -6.92
CA ILE A 149 -1.91 8.73 -7.31
C ILE A 149 -1.57 8.04 -8.65
N ILE A 150 -2.20 6.91 -8.98
CA ILE A 150 -1.98 6.22 -10.25
C ILE A 150 -2.57 7.02 -11.42
N ALA A 151 -3.65 7.76 -11.17
CA ALA A 151 -4.30 8.64 -12.13
C ALA A 151 -3.65 10.05 -12.20
N ALA A 152 -2.83 10.41 -11.20
CA ALA A 152 -2.24 11.74 -11.08
C ALA A 152 -1.43 12.20 -12.31
N PRO A 153 -0.65 11.34 -13.00
CA PRO A 153 -0.01 11.73 -14.25
C PRO A 153 -0.99 12.20 -15.33
N ALA A 154 -2.17 11.55 -15.43
CA ALA A 154 -3.20 11.94 -16.39
C ALA A 154 -3.89 13.25 -15.98
N MET A 155 -4.18 13.42 -14.68
CA MET A 155 -4.70 14.68 -14.15
C MET A 155 -3.73 15.84 -14.41
N THR A 156 -2.43 15.63 -14.18
CA THR A 156 -1.40 16.62 -14.46
C THR A 156 -1.32 16.95 -15.96
N ALA A 157 -1.43 15.95 -16.83
CA ALA A 157 -1.47 16.18 -18.28
C ALA A 157 -2.69 17.02 -18.69
N LEU A 158 -3.87 16.75 -18.14
CA LEU A 158 -5.08 17.57 -18.37
C LEU A 158 -4.90 19.01 -17.88
N GLY A 159 -4.27 19.19 -16.73
CA GLY A 159 -3.92 20.52 -16.23
C GLY A 159 -3.01 21.28 -17.19
N ARG A 160 -1.97 20.62 -17.69
CA ARG A 160 -1.04 21.20 -18.66
C ARG A 160 -1.70 21.55 -20.00
N LEU A 161 -2.57 20.68 -20.52
CA LEU A 161 -3.32 20.96 -21.75
C LEU A 161 -4.21 22.20 -21.60
N ALA A 162 -4.92 22.32 -20.48
CA ALA A 162 -5.76 23.47 -20.17
C ALA A 162 -4.94 24.74 -19.95
N GLU A 163 -3.78 24.67 -19.29
CA GLU A 163 -2.87 25.80 -19.07
C GLU A 163 -2.33 26.36 -20.38
N GLN A 164 -1.96 25.49 -21.31
CA GLN A 164 -1.33 25.83 -22.57
C GLN A 164 -2.34 26.12 -23.68
N GLY A 165 -3.59 25.72 -23.53
CA GLY A 165 -4.59 25.82 -24.58
C GLY A 165 -4.36 24.82 -25.71
N VAL A 166 -3.88 23.60 -25.40
CA VAL A 166 -3.58 22.57 -26.37
C VAL A 166 -4.79 21.66 -26.54
N GLY A 167 -5.40 21.65 -27.72
CA GLY A 167 -6.62 20.90 -28.03
C GLY A 167 -7.91 21.49 -27.43
N GLU A 168 -7.82 22.53 -26.65
CA GLU A 168 -8.94 23.28 -26.06
C GLU A 168 -8.50 24.73 -25.79
N PRO A 169 -9.44 25.67 -25.60
CA PRO A 169 -9.09 27.04 -25.22
C PRO A 169 -8.29 27.06 -23.90
N LYS A 170 -7.34 28.00 -23.84
CA LYS A 170 -6.53 28.20 -22.61
C LYS A 170 -7.44 28.55 -21.43
N ASP A 171 -7.35 27.74 -20.35
CA ASP A 171 -8.14 27.89 -19.14
C ASP A 171 -7.28 27.64 -17.89
N PRO A 172 -6.68 28.69 -17.31
CA PRO A 172 -5.86 28.58 -16.09
C PRO A 172 -6.66 28.11 -14.86
N ALA A 173 -7.96 28.37 -14.80
CA ALA A 173 -8.81 27.93 -13.68
C ALA A 173 -9.01 26.40 -13.72
N LYS A 174 -9.28 25.88 -14.92
CA LYS A 174 -9.34 24.45 -15.18
C LYS A 174 -7.98 23.76 -14.93
N ALA A 175 -6.88 24.39 -15.36
CA ALA A 175 -5.53 23.89 -15.11
C ALA A 175 -5.25 23.78 -13.61
N LYS A 176 -5.54 24.86 -12.84
CA LYS A 176 -5.45 24.86 -11.39
C LYS A 176 -6.24 23.71 -10.75
N THR A 177 -7.47 23.47 -11.22
CA THR A 177 -8.32 22.42 -10.69
C THR A 177 -7.69 21.03 -10.89
N TRP A 178 -7.15 20.77 -12.08
CA TRP A 178 -6.51 19.48 -12.37
C TRP A 178 -5.20 19.28 -11.61
N TYR A 179 -4.34 20.32 -11.58
CA TYR A 179 -3.10 20.27 -10.81
C TYR A 179 -3.36 20.07 -9.32
N ALA A 180 -4.34 20.78 -8.75
CA ALA A 180 -4.71 20.62 -7.35
C ALA A 180 -5.23 19.21 -7.02
N LYS A 181 -5.97 18.57 -7.95
CA LYS A 181 -6.39 17.17 -7.78
C LYS A 181 -5.22 16.21 -7.76
N ALA A 182 -4.26 16.41 -8.67
CA ALA A 182 -3.09 15.55 -8.76
C ALA A 182 -2.10 15.81 -7.60
N ASP A 183 -1.97 17.06 -7.16
CA ASP A 183 -1.21 17.45 -5.97
C ASP A 183 -1.80 16.86 -4.71
N ALA A 184 -3.12 16.94 -4.53
CA ALA A 184 -3.83 16.30 -3.43
C ALA A 184 -3.67 14.76 -3.42
N ALA A 185 -3.38 14.16 -4.57
CA ALA A 185 -3.01 12.75 -4.66
C ALA A 185 -1.53 12.46 -4.30
N GLY A 186 -0.77 13.49 -3.90
CA GLY A 186 0.65 13.35 -3.54
C GLY A 186 1.62 13.31 -4.72
N TYR A 187 1.21 13.77 -5.91
CA TYR A 187 2.04 13.72 -7.11
C TYR A 187 2.93 14.97 -7.24
N ALA A 188 4.20 14.85 -6.90
CA ALA A 188 5.16 15.96 -6.87
C ALA A 188 5.23 16.81 -8.17
N PRO A 189 5.19 16.25 -9.40
CA PRO A 189 5.16 17.08 -10.61
C PRO A 189 3.91 17.96 -10.73
N ALA A 190 2.78 17.58 -10.13
CA ALA A 190 1.59 18.40 -10.09
C ALA A 190 1.74 19.53 -9.08
N HIS A 191 2.37 19.26 -7.94
CA HIS A 191 2.72 20.26 -6.93
C HIS A 191 3.59 21.38 -7.54
N GLU A 192 4.65 21.00 -8.24
CA GLU A 192 5.52 21.94 -8.95
C GLU A 192 4.76 22.77 -10.00
N ALA A 193 3.90 22.12 -10.78
CA ALA A 193 3.09 22.79 -11.80
C ALA A 193 2.09 23.76 -11.17
N LEU A 194 1.46 23.38 -10.05
CA LEU A 194 0.51 24.21 -9.31
C LEU A 194 1.22 25.41 -8.68
N THR A 195 2.36 25.20 -8.04
CA THR A 195 3.22 26.27 -7.47
C THR A 195 3.60 27.28 -8.54
N LYS A 196 4.05 26.81 -9.70
CA LYS A 196 4.38 27.66 -10.84
C LYS A 196 3.18 28.45 -11.36
N LEU A 197 2.02 27.81 -11.47
CA LEU A 197 0.80 28.45 -11.95
C LEU A 197 0.28 29.52 -10.98
N LEU A 198 0.43 29.31 -9.68
CA LEU A 198 0.00 30.24 -8.63
C LEU A 198 1.01 31.35 -8.37
N GLY A 199 2.30 31.15 -8.70
CA GLY A 199 3.38 32.04 -8.35
C GLY A 199 3.79 32.04 -6.87
N HIS A 200 3.29 31.11 -6.11
CA HIS A 200 3.61 30.87 -4.70
C HIS A 200 3.36 29.42 -4.36
N GLU A 201 3.96 28.92 -3.28
CA GLU A 201 3.64 27.59 -2.75
C GLU A 201 2.12 27.44 -2.56
N PRO A 202 1.50 26.39 -3.09
CA PRO A 202 0.11 26.10 -2.76
C PRO A 202 0.02 25.99 -1.25
N LYS A 203 -0.99 26.62 -0.65
CA LYS A 203 -1.32 26.30 0.74
C LYS A 203 -1.48 24.79 0.80
N VAL A 204 -0.81 24.16 1.76
CA VAL A 204 -0.88 22.70 1.94
C VAL A 204 -2.36 22.30 1.91
N HIS A 205 -2.76 21.75 0.78
CA HIS A 205 -4.12 21.28 0.65
C HIS A 205 -4.17 19.93 1.34
N THR A 206 -5.00 19.83 2.33
CA THR A 206 -5.41 18.56 2.89
C THR A 206 -5.81 17.63 1.74
N PRO A 207 -5.19 16.46 1.62
CA PRO A 207 -5.49 15.54 0.54
C PRO A 207 -6.99 15.25 0.51
N ARG A 208 -7.58 15.34 -0.66
CA ARG A 208 -8.98 14.97 -0.85
C ARG A 208 -9.09 13.46 -0.97
N VAL A 209 -10.20 12.95 -0.50
CA VAL A 209 -10.59 11.58 -0.79
C VAL A 209 -10.59 11.36 -2.30
N LEU A 210 -9.82 10.40 -2.74
CA LEU A 210 -9.45 10.20 -4.14
C LEU A 210 -10.48 9.39 -4.95
N THR A 211 -11.68 9.17 -4.43
CA THR A 211 -12.72 8.43 -5.13
C THR A 211 -14.06 9.12 -5.03
N GLU A 212 -14.89 9.00 -6.07
CA GLU A 212 -16.29 9.44 -6.06
C GLU A 212 -17.13 8.79 -4.95
N ARG A 213 -16.59 7.79 -4.27
CA ARG A 213 -17.27 7.03 -3.22
C ARG A 213 -17.29 7.75 -1.89
N VAL A 214 -16.35 8.63 -1.67
CA VAL A 214 -16.42 9.54 -0.54
C VAL A 214 -16.92 10.84 -1.14
N SER A 215 -18.21 11.07 -0.98
CA SER A 215 -18.90 12.19 -1.61
C SER A 215 -18.25 13.52 -1.28
N ALA A 216 -18.40 14.47 -2.19
CA ALA A 216 -18.03 15.86 -1.99
C ALA A 216 -18.73 16.43 -0.75
N GLY A 217 -18.26 16.21 0.41
CA GLY A 217 -18.88 16.57 1.69
C GLY A 217 -18.36 15.69 2.83
N SER A 218 -17.67 14.58 2.49
CA SER A 218 -17.07 13.71 3.49
C SER A 218 -15.81 14.30 4.11
N SER A 219 -15.20 15.29 3.46
CA SER A 219 -14.11 16.08 4.06
C SER A 219 -14.25 17.55 3.68
N ARG A 220 -13.97 18.45 4.59
CA ARG A 220 -13.90 19.90 4.38
C ARG A 220 -12.51 20.37 4.74
N ASP A 221 -11.80 20.89 3.74
CA ASP A 221 -10.53 21.57 3.95
C ASP A 221 -10.81 22.93 4.55
N LEU A 222 -10.22 23.21 5.67
CA LEU A 222 -10.32 24.50 6.33
C LEU A 222 -9.13 25.38 5.95
N ALA A 223 -9.32 26.70 6.14
CA ALA A 223 -8.27 27.68 5.87
C ALA A 223 -7.01 27.49 6.75
N ASP A 224 -7.14 26.78 7.86
CA ASP A 224 -6.06 26.45 8.79
C ASP A 224 -5.34 25.12 8.45
N GLY A 225 -5.71 24.47 7.34
CA GLY A 225 -5.12 23.18 6.93
C GLY A 225 -5.63 21.97 7.70
N VAL A 226 -6.67 22.12 8.51
CA VAL A 226 -7.31 21.03 9.24
C VAL A 226 -8.41 20.42 8.38
N THR A 227 -8.42 19.08 8.25
CA THR A 227 -9.52 18.35 7.62
C THR A 227 -10.56 17.95 8.65
N ARG A 228 -11.80 18.39 8.42
CA ARG A 228 -12.97 17.91 9.16
C ARG A 228 -13.79 17.00 8.28
N LEU A 229 -13.94 15.77 8.72
CA LEU A 229 -14.71 14.77 7.98
C LEU A 229 -16.20 14.98 8.20
N ASP A 230 -16.98 14.94 7.11
CA ASP A 230 -18.44 15.00 7.18
C ASP A 230 -19.00 13.61 7.54
N VAL A 231 -19.42 13.48 8.78
CA VAL A 231 -19.97 12.22 9.32
C VAL A 231 -21.45 12.02 9.03
N THR A 232 -22.11 12.99 8.38
CA THR A 232 -23.54 12.88 8.04
C THR A 232 -23.78 11.93 6.86
N HIS A 233 -22.75 11.68 6.06
CA HIS A 233 -22.78 10.76 4.92
C HIS A 233 -22.20 9.41 5.29
N ILE A 234 -23.06 8.45 5.61
CA ILE A 234 -22.65 7.04 5.75
C ILE A 234 -22.58 6.46 4.34
N TRP A 235 -21.36 6.30 3.83
CA TRP A 235 -21.17 5.59 2.58
C TRP A 235 -21.43 4.09 2.79
N LYS A 236 -22.25 3.53 1.92
CA LYS A 236 -22.48 2.07 1.87
C LYS A 236 -21.65 1.50 0.72
N PRO A 237 -20.86 0.44 0.94
CA PRO A 237 -20.14 -0.22 -0.13
C PRO A 237 -21.10 -0.60 -1.26
N VAL A 238 -20.73 -0.29 -2.50
CA VAL A 238 -21.52 -0.62 -3.68
C VAL A 238 -21.49 -2.12 -3.97
N ARG A 239 -20.53 -2.84 -3.39
CA ARG A 239 -20.36 -4.28 -3.56
C ARG A 239 -20.16 -4.98 -2.23
N THR A 240 -20.58 -6.23 -2.20
CA THR A 240 -20.27 -7.14 -1.08
C THR A 240 -18.81 -7.55 -1.16
N ILE A 241 -18.09 -7.44 -0.04
CA ILE A 241 -16.72 -7.93 0.09
C ILE A 241 -16.79 -9.40 0.47
N ASP A 242 -16.21 -10.27 -0.37
CA ASP A 242 -16.16 -11.70 -0.12
C ASP A 242 -14.84 -12.06 0.58
N PHE A 243 -14.93 -12.42 1.85
CA PHE A 243 -13.81 -12.92 2.67
C PHE A 243 -13.89 -14.43 2.88
N SER A 244 -14.67 -15.16 2.10
CA SER A 244 -14.89 -16.62 2.29
C SER A 244 -13.59 -17.44 2.27
N SER A 245 -12.54 -16.96 1.60
CA SER A 245 -11.23 -17.61 1.61
C SER A 245 -10.57 -17.68 2.99
N LYS A 246 -10.93 -16.78 3.91
CA LYS A 246 -10.45 -16.81 5.31
C LYS A 246 -10.96 -18.04 6.08
N HIS A 247 -12.02 -18.67 5.63
CA HIS A 247 -12.51 -19.94 6.20
C HIS A 247 -11.53 -21.11 6.07
N ASN A 248 -10.64 -21.05 5.11
CA ASN A 248 -9.62 -22.06 4.88
C ASN A 248 -8.39 -21.93 5.79
N VAL A 249 -8.33 -20.86 6.59
CA VAL A 249 -7.26 -20.65 7.58
C VAL A 249 -7.88 -20.78 8.96
N LEU A 250 -7.35 -21.69 9.77
CA LEU A 250 -7.80 -21.90 11.14
C LEU A 250 -6.85 -21.22 12.13
N ILE A 251 -7.43 -20.56 13.10
CA ILE A 251 -6.71 -19.96 14.23
C ILE A 251 -6.93 -20.86 15.45
N GLN A 252 -5.83 -21.40 16.01
CA GLN A 252 -5.87 -22.24 17.20
C GLN A 252 -5.80 -21.38 18.46
N ASN A 253 -6.81 -21.49 19.29
CA ASN A 253 -6.89 -20.88 20.60
C ASN A 253 -5.92 -21.56 21.60
N PRO A 254 -5.60 -20.91 22.74
CA PRO A 254 -4.77 -21.51 23.79
C PRO A 254 -5.30 -22.83 24.35
N ASP A 255 -6.61 -23.05 24.32
CA ASP A 255 -7.27 -24.27 24.74
C ASP A 255 -7.24 -25.42 23.70
N GLY A 256 -6.58 -25.16 22.55
CA GLY A 256 -6.45 -26.12 21.45
C GLY A 256 -7.63 -26.14 20.47
N THR A 257 -8.73 -25.42 20.74
CA THR A 257 -9.82 -25.29 19.78
C THR A 257 -9.40 -24.46 18.58
N THR A 258 -10.05 -24.66 17.44
CA THR A 258 -9.77 -23.89 16.22
C THR A 258 -11.01 -23.17 15.73
N VAL A 259 -10.83 -21.98 15.19
CA VAL A 259 -11.87 -21.18 14.52
C VAL A 259 -11.38 -20.70 13.16
N PRO A 260 -12.26 -20.57 12.16
CA PRO A 260 -11.89 -19.92 10.89
C PRO A 260 -11.43 -18.49 11.10
N MET A 261 -10.44 -18.05 10.31
CA MET A 261 -9.84 -16.70 10.41
C MET A 261 -10.84 -15.57 10.15
N ASP A 262 -11.95 -15.83 9.45
CA ASP A 262 -13.01 -14.84 9.21
C ASP A 262 -13.99 -14.70 10.38
N GLN A 263 -13.89 -15.54 11.41
CA GLN A 263 -14.66 -15.38 12.64
C GLN A 263 -14.05 -14.27 13.51
N PRO A 264 -14.90 -13.39 14.07
CA PRO A 264 -14.42 -12.29 14.91
C PRO A 264 -13.68 -12.80 16.14
N TRP A 265 -12.48 -12.30 16.34
CA TRP A 265 -11.79 -12.42 17.63
C TRP A 265 -11.01 -11.16 17.90
N PHE A 266 -11.45 -10.41 18.90
CA PHE A 266 -10.79 -9.19 19.31
C PHE A 266 -10.84 -9.07 20.83
N ALA A 267 -9.81 -8.47 21.40
CA ALA A 267 -9.79 -8.03 22.78
C ALA A 267 -9.42 -6.56 22.82
N SER A 268 -10.10 -5.78 23.63
CA SER A 268 -9.86 -4.33 23.73
C SER A 268 -9.67 -3.88 25.17
N ALA A 269 -8.89 -2.82 25.34
CA ALA A 269 -8.72 -2.10 26.59
C ALA A 269 -8.72 -0.60 26.32
N GLN A 270 -9.41 0.17 27.11
CA GLN A 270 -9.34 1.62 27.04
C GLN A 270 -8.01 2.08 27.67
N ILE A 271 -7.16 2.75 26.90
CA ILE A 271 -5.82 3.18 27.31
C ILE A 271 -5.76 4.66 27.68
N ALA A 272 -6.74 5.45 27.22
CA ALA A 272 -6.97 6.84 27.59
C ALA A 272 -8.45 7.19 27.30
N PRO A 273 -8.99 8.30 27.80
CA PRO A 273 -10.35 8.73 27.48
C PRO A 273 -10.57 8.81 25.95
N GLY A 274 -11.57 8.08 25.45
CA GLY A 274 -11.86 7.99 24.02
C GLY A 274 -10.75 7.33 23.18
N THR A 275 -9.93 6.46 23.79
CA THR A 275 -8.84 5.78 23.09
C THR A 275 -8.78 4.33 23.55
N TRP A 276 -8.92 3.40 22.62
CA TRP A 276 -8.84 1.96 22.87
C TRP A 276 -7.69 1.34 22.12
N GLN A 277 -6.99 0.43 22.76
CA GLN A 277 -6.11 -0.52 22.14
C GLN A 277 -6.94 -1.76 21.83
N ILE A 278 -6.90 -2.22 20.59
CA ILE A 278 -7.61 -3.42 20.12
C ILE A 278 -6.56 -4.45 19.71
N ARG A 279 -6.54 -5.56 20.40
CA ARG A 279 -5.70 -6.69 20.01
C ARG A 279 -6.44 -7.52 18.97
N SER A 280 -5.83 -7.67 17.82
CA SER A 280 -6.13 -8.68 16.80
C SER A 280 -5.11 -9.82 16.90
N ASP A 281 -5.10 -10.77 15.98
CA ASP A 281 -4.25 -11.97 16.07
C ASP A 281 -2.74 -11.77 15.93
N GLY A 282 -2.16 -10.70 16.32
CA GLY A 282 -0.72 -10.42 16.25
C GLY A 282 -0.42 -9.04 16.76
N ASP A 283 -0.91 -8.05 16.06
CA ASP A 283 -0.60 -6.67 16.33
C ASP A 283 -1.73 -5.93 17.01
N TYR A 284 -1.39 -4.78 17.58
CA TYR A 284 -2.37 -3.89 18.16
C TYR A 284 -2.80 -2.84 17.15
N CYS A 285 -4.12 -2.68 17.05
CA CYS A 285 -4.77 -1.58 16.38
C CYS A 285 -5.34 -0.62 17.43
N TYR A 286 -5.68 0.59 17.03
CA TYR A 286 -6.17 1.58 17.97
C TYR A 286 -7.43 2.25 17.45
N LEU A 287 -8.39 2.53 18.36
CA LEU A 287 -9.58 3.31 18.05
C LEU A 287 -9.50 4.63 18.81
N LEU A 288 -9.62 5.74 18.10
CA LEU A 288 -9.59 7.10 18.64
C LEU A 288 -10.93 7.76 18.37
N GLU A 289 -11.62 8.14 19.44
CA GLU A 289 -12.92 8.80 19.41
C GLU A 289 -12.80 10.30 19.64
N GLY A 290 -13.41 11.10 18.77
CA GLY A 290 -13.69 12.51 18.96
C GLY A 290 -15.18 12.76 19.18
N GLU A 291 -15.62 14.02 19.15
CA GLU A 291 -17.04 14.35 19.33
C GLU A 291 -17.89 13.99 18.12
N SER A 292 -17.32 14.02 16.91
CA SER A 292 -18.05 13.81 15.67
C SER A 292 -17.91 12.39 15.13
N LEU A 293 -16.70 11.83 15.16
CA LEU A 293 -16.41 10.51 14.60
C LEU A 293 -15.31 9.81 15.41
N ALA A 294 -15.13 8.53 15.13
CA ALA A 294 -13.97 7.76 15.57
C ALA A 294 -13.21 7.20 14.37
N VAL A 295 -11.87 7.12 14.52
CA VAL A 295 -10.97 6.60 13.48
C VAL A 295 -10.16 5.45 14.04
N MET A 296 -9.88 4.45 13.19
CA MET A 296 -8.93 3.39 13.51
C MET A 296 -7.51 3.81 13.11
N ILE A 297 -6.51 3.37 13.88
CA ILE A 297 -5.11 3.30 13.45
C ILE A 297 -4.79 1.84 13.27
N ASP A 298 -4.40 1.47 12.07
CA ASP A 298 -4.22 0.13 11.58
C ASP A 298 -5.45 -0.78 11.73
N CYS A 299 -5.53 -1.84 10.99
CA CYS A 299 -6.71 -2.69 10.96
C CYS A 299 -6.43 -4.20 11.06
N GLY A 300 -5.17 -4.57 11.30
CA GLY A 300 -4.77 -5.95 11.45
C GLY A 300 -4.92 -6.80 10.18
N TYR A 301 -4.53 -8.06 10.27
CA TYR A 301 -4.60 -8.98 9.12
C TYR A 301 -5.73 -10.02 9.23
N GLY A 302 -6.60 -9.84 10.26
CA GLY A 302 -7.33 -10.77 10.20
C GLY A 302 -8.56 -11.39 10.61
N ALA A 303 -8.66 -11.70 11.81
CA ALA A 303 -9.79 -12.46 12.28
C ALA A 303 -11.04 -11.58 12.37
N GLY A 304 -11.86 -11.60 11.34
CA GLY A 304 -13.16 -10.96 11.34
C GLY A 304 -13.17 -9.49 10.88
N ASN A 305 -14.30 -8.84 11.10
CA ASN A 305 -14.52 -7.45 10.72
C ASN A 305 -14.17 -6.52 11.88
N ILE A 306 -12.95 -5.99 11.89
CA ILE A 306 -12.46 -5.11 12.95
C ILE A 306 -13.27 -3.79 13.03
N ARG A 307 -13.74 -3.25 11.89
CA ARG A 307 -14.60 -2.05 11.89
C ARG A 307 -15.89 -2.29 12.69
N GLN A 308 -16.53 -3.43 12.46
CA GLN A 308 -17.75 -3.79 13.19
C GLN A 308 -17.48 -3.95 14.69
N TYR A 309 -16.36 -4.57 15.05
CA TYR A 309 -15.96 -4.68 16.45
C TYR A 309 -15.68 -3.30 17.07
N ALA A 310 -14.89 -2.46 16.43
CA ALA A 310 -14.59 -1.11 16.89
C ALA A 310 -15.87 -0.28 17.07
N GLN A 311 -16.87 -0.45 16.20
CA GLN A 311 -18.17 0.21 16.32
C GLN A 311 -18.94 -0.20 17.60
N THR A 312 -18.62 -1.34 18.24
CA THR A 312 -19.21 -1.71 19.53
C THR A 312 -18.62 -0.96 20.72
N LEU A 313 -17.44 -0.37 20.54
CA LEU A 313 -16.72 0.36 21.60
C LEU A 313 -17.09 1.84 21.67
N THR A 314 -17.74 2.37 20.64
CA THR A 314 -18.10 3.79 20.53
C THR A 314 -19.46 3.97 19.86
N ALA A 315 -20.17 5.03 20.28
CA ALA A 315 -21.39 5.47 19.59
C ALA A 315 -21.09 6.36 18.36
N LYS A 316 -19.83 6.75 18.15
CA LYS A 316 -19.43 7.59 17.02
C LYS A 316 -19.21 6.75 15.78
N PRO A 317 -19.47 7.28 14.56
CA PRO A 317 -19.23 6.53 13.34
C PRO A 317 -17.74 6.14 13.20
N VAL A 318 -17.47 4.86 12.97
CA VAL A 318 -16.13 4.33 12.65
C VAL A 318 -16.08 4.09 11.14
N GLN A 319 -15.66 5.09 10.39
CA GLN A 319 -15.72 5.08 8.93
C GLN A 319 -14.35 4.92 8.28
N TYR A 320 -13.29 5.36 8.96
CA TYR A 320 -11.97 5.52 8.38
C TYR A 320 -10.92 4.79 9.18
N VAL A 321 -9.83 4.42 8.50
CA VAL A 321 -8.62 3.86 9.09
C VAL A 321 -7.40 4.67 8.64
N ILE A 322 -6.45 4.89 9.53
CA ILE A 322 -5.14 5.46 9.24
C ILE A 322 -4.15 4.31 9.29
N ASN A 323 -3.52 3.98 8.17
CA ASN A 323 -2.49 2.95 8.14
C ASN A 323 -1.12 3.56 8.40
N THR A 324 -0.44 3.07 9.43
CA THR A 324 0.91 3.53 9.76
C THR A 324 1.90 3.17 8.67
N HIS A 325 1.67 2.06 7.96
CA HIS A 325 2.45 1.62 6.81
C HIS A 325 1.67 0.56 5.99
N TYR A 326 2.23 0.12 4.86
CA TYR A 326 1.52 -0.70 3.88
C TYR A 326 1.52 -2.20 4.15
N HIS A 327 2.21 -2.69 5.17
CA HIS A 327 2.24 -4.12 5.44
C HIS A 327 0.83 -4.67 5.65
N PHE A 328 0.62 -5.92 5.21
CA PHE A 328 -0.73 -6.47 5.15
C PHE A 328 -1.35 -6.72 6.53
N ASP A 329 -0.54 -6.95 7.56
CA ASP A 329 -0.96 -7.06 8.95
C ASP A 329 -1.46 -5.74 9.55
N HIS A 330 -1.27 -4.63 8.84
CA HIS A 330 -1.83 -3.31 9.14
C HIS A 330 -2.96 -2.91 8.19
N THR A 331 -3.00 -3.47 6.96
CA THR A 331 -3.89 -3.02 5.86
C THR A 331 -4.87 -4.07 5.36
N ALA A 332 -4.82 -5.31 5.85
CA ALA A 332 -5.60 -6.41 5.28
C ALA A 332 -7.13 -6.23 5.40
N ASN A 333 -7.59 -5.45 6.35
CA ASN A 333 -9.00 -5.19 6.58
C ASN A 333 -9.46 -3.79 6.12
N ASP A 334 -8.63 -3.03 5.39
CA ASP A 334 -8.97 -1.69 4.89
C ASP A 334 -10.28 -1.66 4.08
N ALA A 335 -10.56 -2.73 3.36
CA ALA A 335 -11.78 -2.84 2.55
C ALA A 335 -13.10 -2.83 3.38
N TYR A 336 -13.03 -2.96 4.71
CA TYR A 336 -14.18 -2.76 5.57
C TYR A 336 -14.48 -1.28 5.82
N PHE A 337 -13.53 -0.37 5.56
CA PHE A 337 -13.66 1.06 5.82
C PHE A 337 -14.09 1.82 4.58
N ASP A 338 -14.65 3.01 4.79
CA ASP A 338 -15.08 3.88 3.72
C ASP A 338 -13.88 4.49 2.98
N ALA A 339 -12.77 4.73 3.69
CA ALA A 339 -11.47 5.06 3.13
C ALA A 339 -10.33 4.77 4.12
N ALA A 340 -9.12 4.57 3.58
CA ALA A 340 -7.88 4.44 4.33
C ALA A 340 -6.98 5.66 4.10
N PHE A 341 -6.42 6.21 5.18
CA PHE A 341 -5.39 7.25 5.12
C PHE A 341 -4.02 6.59 5.10
N MET A 342 -3.17 6.97 4.15
CA MET A 342 -1.79 6.48 4.10
C MET A 342 -0.90 7.44 3.31
N THR A 343 0.40 7.29 3.41
CA THR A 343 1.32 8.11 2.61
C THR A 343 1.25 7.76 1.13
N PRO A 344 1.58 8.69 0.21
CA PRO A 344 1.64 8.38 -1.23
C PRO A 344 2.52 7.19 -1.56
N GLU A 345 3.64 7.03 -0.86
CA GLU A 345 4.59 5.93 -1.02
C GLU A 345 3.94 4.59 -0.61
N SER A 346 3.19 4.56 0.48
CA SER A 346 2.48 3.38 0.94
C SER A 346 1.35 2.96 0.00
N VAL A 347 0.66 3.90 -0.67
CA VAL A 347 -0.45 3.61 -1.60
C VAL A 347 -0.03 2.66 -2.71
N GLU A 348 1.18 2.83 -3.25
CA GLU A 348 1.69 2.00 -4.33
C GLU A 348 1.76 0.53 -3.90
N TYR A 349 2.22 0.26 -2.69
CA TYR A 349 2.41 -1.10 -2.15
C TYR A 349 1.13 -1.66 -1.54
N ALA A 350 0.39 -0.88 -0.80
CA ALA A 350 -0.88 -1.30 -0.20
C ALA A 350 -1.92 -1.75 -1.23
N THR A 351 -1.88 -1.20 -2.45
CA THR A 351 -2.79 -1.54 -3.54
C THR A 351 -2.31 -2.68 -4.43
N ILE A 352 -1.09 -3.20 -4.23
CA ILE A 352 -0.59 -4.38 -4.94
C ILE A 352 -1.15 -5.62 -4.25
N PRO A 353 -1.95 -6.45 -4.95
CA PRO A 353 -2.38 -7.72 -4.37
C PRO A 353 -1.17 -8.65 -4.18
N TYR A 354 -0.93 -9.11 -2.98
CA TYR A 354 0.00 -10.20 -2.72
C TYR A 354 -0.68 -11.25 -1.82
N ALA A 355 -0.25 -12.49 -1.95
CA ALA A 355 -0.77 -13.58 -1.16
C ALA A 355 -0.17 -13.50 0.24
N SER A 356 -0.91 -12.99 1.20
CA SER A 356 -0.49 -12.91 2.61
C SER A 356 -0.58 -14.27 3.28
N PHE A 357 -1.60 -15.05 2.89
CA PHE A 357 -1.74 -16.45 3.24
C PHE A 357 -2.06 -17.22 1.98
N GLN A 358 -1.66 -18.49 1.93
CA GLN A 358 -1.94 -19.28 0.77
C GLN A 358 -3.44 -19.37 0.49
N GLY A 359 -3.83 -18.99 -0.74
CA GLY A 359 -5.23 -19.00 -1.18
C GLY A 359 -6.08 -17.85 -0.63
N ILE A 360 -5.54 -16.96 0.20
CA ILE A 360 -6.25 -15.74 0.64
C ILE A 360 -5.78 -14.56 -0.18
N THR A 361 -6.74 -13.91 -0.84
CA THR A 361 -6.55 -12.61 -1.51
C THR A 361 -7.37 -11.57 -0.76
N PHE A 362 -6.69 -10.57 -0.21
CA PHE A 362 -7.36 -9.44 0.41
C PHE A 362 -7.78 -8.43 -0.66
N PRO A 363 -9.00 -7.84 -0.56
CA PRO A 363 -9.40 -6.76 -1.44
C PRO A 363 -8.46 -5.56 -1.30
N ARG A 364 -7.97 -5.05 -2.43
CA ARG A 364 -7.03 -3.92 -2.49
C ARG A 364 -7.57 -2.72 -3.28
N ASP A 365 -8.84 -2.72 -3.62
CA ASP A 365 -9.52 -1.67 -4.38
C ASP A 365 -10.48 -0.85 -3.51
N TYR A 366 -10.01 -0.45 -2.34
CA TYR A 366 -10.70 0.46 -1.44
C TYR A 366 -10.28 1.92 -1.69
N PRO A 367 -11.10 2.88 -1.27
CA PRO A 367 -10.75 4.30 -1.32
C PRO A 367 -9.54 4.63 -0.44
N VAL A 368 -8.63 5.45 -0.97
CA VAL A 368 -7.45 5.90 -0.24
C VAL A 368 -7.40 7.42 -0.21
N ILE A 369 -7.05 7.97 0.96
CA ILE A 369 -6.73 9.37 1.17
C ILE A 369 -5.22 9.45 1.37
N ALA A 370 -4.50 10.01 0.39
CA ALA A 370 -3.07 10.21 0.52
C ALA A 370 -2.78 11.40 1.46
N VAL A 371 -1.94 11.18 2.46
CA VAL A 371 -1.58 12.20 3.46
C VAL A 371 -0.08 12.49 3.44
N GLN A 372 0.27 13.70 3.83
CA GLN A 372 1.65 14.17 3.91
C GLN A 372 1.99 14.64 5.32
N ASN A 373 3.26 14.93 5.56
CA ASN A 373 3.70 15.46 6.85
C ASN A 373 2.98 16.76 7.20
N GLY A 374 2.50 16.84 8.44
CA GLY A 374 1.75 17.99 8.94
C GLY A 374 0.27 18.00 8.57
N TYR A 375 -0.23 16.93 7.94
CA TYR A 375 -1.66 16.73 7.75
C TYR A 375 -2.36 16.63 9.10
N LYS A 376 -3.49 17.34 9.24
CA LYS A 376 -4.27 17.35 10.46
C LYS A 376 -5.66 16.77 10.23
N LEU A 377 -6.07 15.88 11.13
CA LEU A 377 -7.38 15.24 11.11
C LEU A 377 -8.17 15.64 12.34
N ASP A 378 -9.29 16.35 12.18
CA ASP A 378 -10.18 16.72 13.27
C ASP A 378 -11.33 15.70 13.40
N LEU A 379 -11.40 15.06 14.56
CA LEU A 379 -12.47 14.11 14.90
C LEU A 379 -13.66 14.79 15.62
N GLY A 380 -13.66 16.13 15.65
CA GLY A 380 -14.54 16.94 16.50
C GLY A 380 -13.93 17.12 17.90
N ASN A 381 -13.37 18.30 18.14
CA ASN A 381 -12.63 18.66 19.37
C ASN A 381 -11.46 17.72 19.76
N ARG A 382 -10.98 16.93 18.80
CA ARG A 382 -9.79 16.10 18.92
C ARG A 382 -9.06 16.11 17.59
N GLU A 383 -7.99 16.85 17.52
CA GLU A 383 -7.13 16.98 16.35
C GLU A 383 -5.98 16.00 16.45
N LEU A 384 -5.71 15.28 15.37
CA LEU A 384 -4.60 14.36 15.20
C LEU A 384 -3.62 14.95 14.19
N ASP A 385 -2.33 14.91 14.49
CA ASP A 385 -1.26 15.34 13.58
C ASP A 385 -0.62 14.12 12.91
N ILE A 386 -0.49 14.14 11.59
CA ILE A 386 0.21 13.10 10.84
C ILE A 386 1.67 13.50 10.65
N LEU A 387 2.57 12.64 11.09
CA LEU A 387 4.01 12.75 10.89
C LEU A 387 4.44 11.69 9.88
N THR A 388 4.86 12.07 8.68
CA THR A 388 5.35 11.11 7.69
C THR A 388 6.85 10.93 7.79
N LEU A 389 7.32 9.70 7.59
CA LEU A 389 8.72 9.31 7.59
C LEU A 389 9.08 8.75 6.21
N PRO A 390 9.54 9.59 5.25
CA PRO A 390 9.85 9.13 3.88
C PRO A 390 10.90 8.03 3.84
N HIS A 391 11.82 8.04 4.78
CA HIS A 391 12.85 7.03 4.98
C HIS A 391 12.66 6.28 6.29
N ALA A 392 11.41 5.95 6.64
CA ALA A 392 11.12 5.19 7.85
C ALA A 392 11.93 3.88 7.89
N ASN A 393 12.33 3.47 9.08
CA ASN A 393 13.18 2.32 9.25
C ASN A 393 12.49 1.00 8.90
N HIS A 394 11.19 0.93 9.16
CA HIS A 394 10.42 -0.31 8.97
C HIS A 394 9.91 -0.47 7.54
N THR A 395 9.43 0.62 6.92
CA THR A 395 8.90 0.60 5.54
C THR A 395 9.09 1.94 4.85
N LEU A 396 9.15 1.93 3.52
CA LEU A 396 9.07 3.16 2.74
C LEU A 396 7.71 3.84 2.97
N GLY A 397 7.74 5.14 3.26
CA GLY A 397 6.54 5.95 3.43
C GLY A 397 5.77 5.68 4.73
N GLY A 398 6.43 5.21 5.78
CA GLY A 398 5.81 5.07 7.09
C GLY A 398 5.29 6.40 7.65
N LEU A 399 4.20 6.34 8.41
CA LEU A 399 3.65 7.49 9.13
C LEU A 399 3.40 7.16 10.59
N MET A 400 3.35 8.21 11.39
CA MET A 400 2.94 8.19 12.78
C MET A 400 1.76 9.12 12.99
N VAL A 401 0.97 8.85 14.02
CA VAL A 401 -0.17 9.69 14.40
C VAL A 401 0.09 10.26 15.79
N LEU A 402 0.19 11.57 15.88
CA LEU A 402 0.30 12.27 17.15
C LEU A 402 -1.08 12.73 17.61
N ASP A 403 -1.42 12.40 18.83
CA ASP A 403 -2.57 12.95 19.57
C ASP A 403 -2.05 13.88 20.69
N PRO A 404 -1.92 15.17 20.42
CA PRO A 404 -1.40 16.11 21.42
C PRO A 404 -2.32 16.23 22.64
N SER A 405 -3.63 16.04 22.43
CA SER A 405 -4.63 16.18 23.50
C SER A 405 -4.54 15.07 24.57
N ARG A 406 -3.97 13.92 24.20
CA ARG A 406 -3.74 12.76 25.09
C ARG A 406 -2.26 12.51 25.34
N LYS A 407 -1.39 13.29 24.69
CA LYS A 407 0.07 13.14 24.73
C LYS A 407 0.52 11.73 24.31
N ILE A 408 -0.06 11.23 23.26
CA ILE A 408 0.23 9.89 22.71
C ILE A 408 0.77 10.03 21.30
N LEU A 409 1.85 9.28 20.99
CA LEU A 409 2.35 9.07 19.65
C LEU A 409 2.12 7.61 19.25
N PHE A 410 1.35 7.39 18.18
CA PHE A 410 1.16 6.08 17.57
C PHE A 410 2.20 5.89 16.48
N THR A 411 3.03 4.85 16.60
CA THR A 411 4.28 4.72 15.85
C THR A 411 4.28 3.60 14.81
N GLY A 412 3.19 2.82 14.70
CA GLY A 412 3.27 1.57 13.95
C GLY A 412 4.43 0.70 14.44
N ASP A 413 5.18 0.14 13.50
CA ASP A 413 6.28 -0.79 13.79
C ASP A 413 7.67 -0.14 13.80
N GLU A 414 7.73 1.19 13.79
CA GLU A 414 9.02 1.90 13.75
C GLU A 414 9.91 1.61 14.98
N PHE A 415 9.31 1.43 16.16
CA PHE A 415 10.02 1.14 17.41
C PHE A 415 9.67 -0.26 17.93
N LEU A 416 10.25 -1.31 17.35
CA LEU A 416 9.95 -2.68 17.74
C LEU A 416 10.60 -3.09 19.08
N GLY A 417 11.83 -2.66 19.34
CA GLY A 417 12.55 -2.96 20.61
C GLY A 417 12.36 -1.89 21.67
N ASN A 418 12.76 -2.20 22.92
CA ASN A 418 12.83 -1.25 24.03
C ASN A 418 14.27 -0.77 24.29
N ASP A 419 15.25 -1.62 24.01
CA ASP A 419 16.67 -1.45 24.32
C ASP A 419 17.55 -1.58 23.07
N LYS A 420 16.94 -1.84 21.91
CA LYS A 420 17.65 -1.99 20.63
C LYS A 420 16.79 -1.64 19.45
N ILE A 421 17.43 -1.29 18.35
CA ILE A 421 16.84 -1.12 17.04
C ILE A 421 17.71 -1.80 15.96
N ASP A 422 17.07 -2.45 15.00
CA ASP A 422 17.71 -2.97 13.80
C ASP A 422 17.41 -2.03 12.64
N LEU A 423 18.43 -1.34 12.11
CA LEU A 423 18.25 -0.40 11.01
C LEU A 423 18.30 -1.10 9.67
N HIS A 424 17.36 -0.72 8.82
CA HIS A 424 17.27 -1.05 7.40
C HIS A 424 17.60 0.15 6.50
N ILE A 425 17.80 1.31 7.12
CA ILE A 425 18.15 2.60 6.50
C ILE A 425 19.55 3.02 6.92
N SER A 426 20.07 4.09 6.31
CA SER A 426 21.35 4.67 6.70
C SER A 426 21.29 5.31 8.10
N LEU A 427 22.45 5.53 8.71
CA LEU A 427 22.53 6.24 9.99
C LEU A 427 22.09 7.71 9.83
N GLU A 428 22.34 8.31 8.68
CA GLU A 428 21.92 9.65 8.33
C GLU A 428 20.39 9.77 8.23
N ASP A 429 19.73 8.82 7.53
CA ASP A 429 18.29 8.77 7.43
C ASP A 429 17.63 8.51 8.79
N PHE A 430 18.25 7.62 9.59
CA PHE A 430 17.79 7.37 10.95
C PHE A 430 17.89 8.63 11.82
N ALA A 431 18.98 9.39 11.74
CA ALA A 431 19.14 10.64 12.46
C ALA A 431 18.11 11.69 12.01
N ALA A 432 17.87 11.82 10.71
CA ALA A 432 16.87 12.73 10.17
C ALA A 432 15.43 12.38 10.63
N ASN A 433 15.10 11.09 10.71
CA ASN A 433 13.82 10.65 11.26
C ASN A 433 13.70 11.00 12.76
N MET A 434 14.76 10.76 13.54
CA MET A 434 14.77 11.09 14.97
C MET A 434 14.68 12.61 15.21
N GLU A 435 15.28 13.43 14.36
CA GLU A 435 15.13 14.89 14.41
C GLU A 435 13.69 15.31 14.13
N ARG A 436 13.06 14.74 13.10
CA ARG A 436 11.66 15.03 12.75
C ARG A 436 10.70 14.69 13.88
N ILE A 437 10.82 13.50 14.48
CA ILE A 437 10.00 13.11 15.64
C ILE A 437 10.34 13.98 16.85
N GLY A 438 11.61 14.31 17.02
CA GLY A 438 12.11 15.18 18.10
C GLY A 438 11.48 16.57 18.11
N ALA A 439 11.12 17.11 16.94
CA ALA A 439 10.44 18.40 16.84
C ALA A 439 9.09 18.45 17.57
N VAL A 440 8.44 17.30 17.77
CA VAL A 440 7.17 17.16 18.50
C VAL A 440 7.33 16.45 19.85
N ARG A 441 8.56 16.22 20.32
CA ARG A 441 8.85 15.43 21.54
C ARG A 441 8.11 15.90 22.79
N SER A 442 7.91 17.20 22.96
CA SER A 442 7.19 17.77 24.09
C SER A 442 5.68 17.51 24.08
N GLN A 443 5.14 17.00 22.99
CA GLN A 443 3.72 16.78 22.77
C GLN A 443 3.28 15.33 23.06
N PHE A 444 4.20 14.42 23.41
CA PHE A 444 3.85 13.07 23.82
C PHE A 444 4.68 12.58 25.00
N ASP A 445 4.05 11.79 25.87
CA ASP A 445 4.67 11.17 27.05
C ASP A 445 4.75 9.64 26.88
N VAL A 446 3.95 9.08 25.97
CA VAL A 446 3.85 7.65 25.72
C VAL A 446 3.72 7.37 24.24
N MET A 447 4.29 6.24 23.82
CA MET A 447 4.17 5.73 22.45
C MET A 447 3.39 4.41 22.44
N TYR A 448 2.63 4.20 21.37
CA TYR A 448 1.93 2.95 21.10
C TYR A 448 2.19 2.52 19.64
N GLY A 449 2.50 1.24 19.45
CA GLY A 449 2.74 0.68 18.12
C GLY A 449 2.23 -0.75 18.01
N GLY A 450 2.57 -1.46 16.93
CA GLY A 450 2.22 -2.88 16.74
C GLY A 450 2.63 -3.75 17.94
N PRO A 451 3.83 -3.57 18.54
CA PRO A 451 4.24 -4.29 19.75
C PRO A 451 3.59 -3.78 21.06
N GLY A 452 2.75 -2.75 21.02
CA GLY A 452 2.04 -2.20 22.18
C GLY A 452 2.68 -0.95 22.79
N LYS A 453 2.48 -0.75 24.10
CA LYS A 453 2.90 0.46 24.82
C LYS A 453 4.41 0.54 25.01
N LYS A 454 4.97 1.74 24.80
CA LYS A 454 6.35 2.11 25.13
C LYS A 454 6.38 3.46 25.86
N ASP A 455 7.32 3.61 26.77
CA ASP A 455 7.62 4.91 27.36
C ASP A 455 8.37 5.80 26.34
N ALA A 456 8.14 7.11 26.39
CA ALA A 456 8.81 8.04 25.48
C ALA A 456 10.35 8.08 25.66
N SER A 457 10.88 7.57 26.77
CA SER A 457 12.32 7.40 26.97
C SER A 457 12.97 6.46 25.94
N VAL A 458 12.20 5.54 25.35
CA VAL A 458 12.67 4.70 24.24
C VAL A 458 13.03 5.57 23.04
N PHE A 459 12.17 6.55 22.69
CA PHE A 459 12.49 7.54 21.67
C PHE A 459 13.72 8.36 22.05
N ASP A 460 13.82 8.83 23.30
CA ASP A 460 14.95 9.63 23.76
C ASP A 460 16.29 8.86 23.63
N ALA A 461 16.26 7.55 23.92
CA ALA A 461 17.41 6.66 23.73
C ALA A 461 17.76 6.48 22.25
N CYS A 462 16.74 6.25 21.38
CA CYS A 462 16.92 6.18 19.94
C CYS A 462 17.52 7.47 19.37
N ALA A 463 17.00 8.62 19.78
CA ALA A 463 17.47 9.93 19.32
C ALA A 463 18.92 10.22 19.78
N ALA A 464 19.28 9.81 21.00
CA ALA A 464 20.66 9.91 21.47
C ALA A 464 21.60 9.00 20.67
N ALA A 465 21.17 7.76 20.40
CA ALA A 465 21.95 6.81 19.63
C ALA A 465 22.09 7.25 18.16
N ALA A 466 21.03 7.83 17.56
CA ALA A 466 21.08 8.36 16.21
C ALA A 466 22.12 9.48 16.06
N ARG A 467 22.15 10.42 17.00
CA ARG A 467 23.17 11.48 17.04
C ARG A 467 24.59 10.92 17.19
N ALA A 468 24.77 9.95 18.07
CA ALA A 468 26.07 9.31 18.25
C ALA A 468 26.52 8.51 17.02
N GLY A 469 25.56 7.93 16.28
CA GLY A 469 25.85 7.19 15.05
C GLY A 469 26.45 8.03 13.92
N LEU A 470 26.31 9.35 13.98
CA LEU A 470 26.94 10.29 13.03
C LEU A 470 28.37 10.70 13.42
N ASP A 471 28.86 10.29 14.59
CA ASP A 471 30.22 10.57 15.01
C ASP A 471 31.21 9.67 14.23
N PRO A 472 32.14 10.24 13.44
CA PRO A 472 33.10 9.47 12.65
C PRO A 472 34.08 8.65 13.52
N ASP A 473 34.24 9.03 14.78
CA ASP A 473 35.13 8.34 15.74
C ASP A 473 34.39 7.25 16.56
N LEU A 474 33.10 7.04 16.28
CA LEU A 474 32.30 6.04 16.98
C LEU A 474 32.86 4.62 16.78
N LYS A 475 33.18 3.96 17.88
CA LYS A 475 33.62 2.56 17.85
C LYS A 475 32.42 1.64 17.60
N THR A 476 32.49 0.90 16.50
CA THR A 476 31.51 -0.12 16.15
C THR A 476 32.09 -1.52 16.25
N GLY A 477 31.24 -2.49 16.56
CA GLY A 477 31.60 -3.91 16.61
C GLY A 477 30.74 -4.75 15.65
N PRO A 478 31.00 -6.05 15.52
CA PRO A 478 30.13 -6.94 14.76
C PRO A 478 28.77 -7.03 15.41
N SER A 479 27.71 -7.03 14.59
CA SER A 479 26.35 -7.25 15.07
C SER A 479 26.03 -8.73 15.11
N SER A 480 25.37 -9.19 16.19
CA SER A 480 24.76 -10.52 16.27
C SER A 480 23.40 -10.60 15.55
N SER A 481 22.82 -9.45 15.19
CA SER A 481 21.58 -9.40 14.42
C SER A 481 21.85 -9.84 12.99
N THR A 482 21.06 -10.80 12.51
CA THR A 482 21.15 -11.27 11.12
C THR A 482 20.36 -10.39 10.15
N GLY A 483 19.75 -9.30 10.64
CA GLY A 483 18.79 -8.53 9.89
C GLY A 483 17.49 -9.31 9.62
N PHE A 484 16.61 -8.72 8.87
CA PHE A 484 15.39 -9.39 8.41
C PHE A 484 15.76 -10.46 7.38
N LYS A 485 15.42 -11.70 7.66
CA LYS A 485 15.52 -12.78 6.67
C LYS A 485 14.11 -13.11 6.19
N PRO A 486 13.84 -13.00 4.89
CA PRO A 486 12.57 -13.48 4.34
C PRO A 486 12.35 -14.93 4.75
N GLN A 487 11.20 -15.23 5.33
CA GLN A 487 10.82 -16.61 5.61
C GLN A 487 10.40 -17.29 4.31
N PRO A 488 10.76 -18.55 4.07
CA PRO A 488 10.29 -19.26 2.88
C PRO A 488 8.78 -19.41 2.93
N ALA A 489 8.13 -19.26 1.77
CA ALA A 489 6.70 -19.46 1.63
C ALA A 489 6.28 -20.83 2.20
N ALA A 490 5.23 -20.84 2.99
CA ALA A 490 4.65 -22.09 3.50
C ALA A 490 4.15 -22.97 2.34
N PRO A 491 4.26 -24.31 2.47
CA PRO A 491 3.86 -25.22 1.40
C PRO A 491 2.35 -25.18 1.14
N ALA A 492 2.01 -25.35 -0.12
CA ALA A 492 0.75 -25.00 -0.77
C ALA A 492 -0.41 -25.98 -0.61
N GLN A 493 -0.48 -26.86 0.34
CA GLN A 493 -1.58 -27.85 0.41
C GLN A 493 -2.10 -28.06 1.84
N GLY A 494 -3.44 -27.97 2.00
CA GLY A 494 -4.17 -28.29 3.20
C GLY A 494 -4.74 -27.07 3.94
N THR A 495 -5.52 -27.36 4.98
CA THR A 495 -5.99 -26.34 5.93
C THR A 495 -4.81 -25.84 6.74
N MET A 496 -4.53 -24.55 6.67
CA MET A 496 -3.46 -23.94 7.45
C MET A 496 -3.97 -23.66 8.87
N VAL A 497 -3.17 -24.01 9.88
CA VAL A 497 -3.48 -23.76 11.28
C VAL A 497 -2.40 -22.88 11.88
N TYR A 498 -2.81 -21.73 12.41
CA TYR A 498 -1.94 -20.80 13.11
C TYR A 498 -2.33 -20.71 14.58
N ARG A 499 -1.34 -20.61 15.47
CA ARG A 499 -1.64 -20.33 16.87
C ARG A 499 -2.05 -18.88 17.04
N ARG A 500 -3.08 -18.61 17.84
CA ARG A 500 -3.54 -17.27 18.17
C ARG A 500 -2.40 -16.46 18.79
N GLY A 501 -2.19 -15.24 18.31
CA GLY A 501 -1.10 -14.36 18.73
C GLY A 501 0.28 -14.70 18.12
N SER A 502 0.36 -15.71 17.24
CA SER A 502 1.57 -16.05 16.51
C SER A 502 1.36 -16.10 15.00
N VAL A 503 0.24 -15.59 14.54
CA VAL A 503 -0.07 -15.53 13.11
C VAL A 503 0.93 -14.57 12.45
N ARG A 504 1.71 -15.11 11.54
CA ARG A 504 2.60 -14.33 10.69
C ARG A 504 2.35 -14.76 9.25
N PRO A 505 2.45 -13.83 8.30
CA PRO A 505 2.34 -14.18 6.91
C PRO A 505 3.40 -15.20 6.55
N GLY A 506 2.98 -16.28 5.94
CA GLY A 506 3.87 -17.39 5.62
C GLY A 506 4.78 -17.16 4.43
N ASP A 507 4.67 -16.06 3.72
CA ASP A 507 5.35 -15.90 2.45
C ASP A 507 6.62 -15.06 2.49
N GLY A 508 6.92 -14.38 3.60
CA GLY A 508 8.17 -13.61 3.75
C GLY A 508 8.46 -12.66 2.60
N THR A 509 7.54 -12.48 1.70
CA THR A 509 7.64 -11.54 0.60
C THR A 509 7.21 -10.15 1.07
N PHE A 510 7.84 -9.69 2.12
CA PHE A 510 8.13 -8.28 2.22
C PHE A 510 9.15 -7.96 1.12
N ASN A 511 8.73 -8.11 -0.13
CA ASN A 511 9.42 -7.52 -1.25
C ASN A 511 9.08 -6.03 -1.27
N ALA A 512 9.42 -5.36 -0.18
CA ALA A 512 9.71 -3.97 -0.28
C ALA A 512 10.88 -3.84 -1.25
N PRO A 513 10.80 -3.01 -2.27
CA PRO A 513 11.96 -2.63 -3.06
C PRO A 513 12.91 -1.75 -2.24
N GLU A 514 12.73 -1.76 -0.93
CA GLU A 514 13.55 -1.10 0.04
C GLU A 514 14.94 -1.63 -0.19
N SER A 515 15.79 -0.74 -0.55
CA SER A 515 17.19 -0.95 -0.71
C SER A 515 17.73 -1.61 0.57
N VAL A 516 17.73 -2.94 0.59
CA VAL A 516 18.51 -3.68 1.58
C VAL A 516 19.95 -3.20 1.37
N ILE A 517 20.45 -2.37 2.29
CA ILE A 517 21.80 -1.86 2.21
C ILE A 517 22.72 -3.09 2.23
N GLN A 518 23.39 -3.33 1.10
CA GLN A 518 24.37 -4.40 0.99
C GLN A 518 25.60 -4.00 1.78
N GLY A 519 26.11 -4.88 2.66
CA GLY A 519 27.27 -4.56 3.46
C GLY A 519 27.44 -5.44 4.68
N ILE A 520 28.28 -4.99 5.59
CA ILE A 520 28.66 -5.71 6.81
C ILE A 520 27.75 -5.24 7.95
N ARG A 521 27.13 -6.18 8.66
CA ARG A 521 26.31 -5.86 9.84
C ARG A 521 27.21 -5.43 11.02
N ARG A 522 26.97 -4.25 11.53
CA ARG A 522 27.66 -3.60 12.64
C ARG A 522 26.69 -3.28 13.77
N SER A 523 27.24 -3.03 14.94
CA SER A 523 26.47 -2.50 16.07
C SER A 523 27.31 -1.55 16.93
N PHE A 524 26.62 -0.67 17.62
CA PHE A 524 27.14 0.13 18.71
C PHE A 524 26.08 0.28 19.80
N THR A 525 26.50 0.73 20.99
CA THR A 525 25.60 0.93 22.12
C THR A 525 25.84 2.30 22.74
N VAL A 526 24.76 3.03 22.99
CA VAL A 526 24.78 4.33 23.66
C VAL A 526 23.83 4.29 24.85
N ASN A 527 24.32 4.55 26.03
CA ASN A 527 23.52 4.54 27.27
C ASN A 527 22.66 3.27 27.46
N GLY A 528 23.20 2.12 27.06
CA GLY A 528 22.49 0.84 27.14
C GLY A 528 21.55 0.53 25.96
N PHE A 529 21.35 1.46 25.04
CA PHE A 529 20.55 1.25 23.83
C PHE A 529 21.44 0.80 22.67
N GLN A 530 21.13 -0.35 22.07
CA GLN A 530 21.91 -0.95 20.98
C GLN A 530 21.31 -0.58 19.61
N VAL A 531 22.16 -0.13 18.71
CA VAL A 531 21.83 0.07 17.29
C VAL A 531 22.58 -0.95 16.46
N ASN A 532 21.84 -1.72 15.66
CA ASN A 532 22.37 -2.62 14.64
C ASN A 532 22.11 -2.00 13.27
N PHE A 533 23.13 -1.90 12.44
CA PHE A 533 23.04 -1.27 11.12
C PHE A 533 23.89 -2.01 10.09
N THR A 534 23.74 -1.68 8.82
CA THR A 534 24.57 -2.20 7.74
C THR A 534 25.55 -1.12 7.29
N GLU A 535 26.85 -1.38 7.47
CA GLU A 535 27.91 -0.55 6.89
C GLU A 535 28.03 -0.94 5.40
N PRO A 536 27.83 0.01 4.46
CA PRO A 536 27.95 -0.29 3.03
C PRO A 536 29.36 -0.79 2.68
N GLU A 537 29.46 -1.73 1.76
CA GLU A 537 30.76 -2.12 1.22
C GLU A 537 31.40 -0.92 0.52
N LYS A 538 32.62 -0.59 0.90
CA LYS A 538 33.39 0.44 0.20
C LYS A 538 33.69 -0.07 -1.21
N LYS A 539 33.13 0.61 -2.20
CA LYS A 539 33.39 0.32 -3.62
C LYS A 539 34.83 0.67 -3.99
#